data_3a308cc0f6b2f99297ac6e098d5e5fc9
#
_entry.id   3a308cc0f6b2f99297ac6e098d5e5fc9
#
_cell.length_a   1.000
_cell.length_b   1.000
_cell.length_c   1.000
_cell.angle_alpha   90.00
_cell.angle_beta   90.00
_cell.angle_gamma   90.00
#
_symmetry.space_group_name_H-M   'P 1'
#
loop_
_entity.id
_entity.type
_entity.pdbx_description
1 polymer ?
#
loop_
_entity_poly.entity_id
_entity_poly.type
_entity_poly.pdbx_seq_one_letter_code
_entity_poly.pdbx_strand_id
1 'polypeptide(L)'
;MKKILLSLLILTSFVACKEKPQPLTVQQIVDQAIEKAGGNLYEKAHIEFDFRKIHYLSTRQGSKYSYERVQTDSTGRKIHDVLTNKGFERFINDSLVQVVDSMANKYANSVNSVHYFAYLPYGLNDKAVHKKLLGEKTIKGKTYYQIEVTFSEENGGDDHSDVFLYWINKETFLVDYLAYLYHTDEGGIRFREAFNPRAVNGIRLVDYKNYKPFSEDIDFYQIGELFDAGKLELLSEIVNENVTVKIVE
;
A
#
# COMPACT_ATOMS: atom_id res chain seq x y z
N MET A 1 32.68 -14.56 78.57
CA MET A 1 31.50 -15.07 77.90
C MET A 1 31.14 -14.12 76.75
N LYS A 2 31.61 -14.41 75.55
CA LYS A 2 31.40 -13.59 74.36
C LYS A 2 30.14 -14.09 73.57
N LYS A 3 29.08 -13.31 73.44
CA LYS A 3 27.90 -13.64 72.63
C LYS A 3 28.22 -13.26 71.18
N ILE A 4 28.27 -14.27 70.29
CA ILE A 4 28.41 -14.07 68.85
C ILE A 4 26.98 -13.96 68.31
N LEU A 5 26.68 -12.80 67.80
CA LEU A 5 25.41 -12.48 67.06
C LEU A 5 25.61 -12.90 65.61
N LEU A 6 24.95 -13.97 65.17
CA LEU A 6 24.98 -14.43 63.78
C LEU A 6 23.90 -13.72 63.00
N SER A 7 24.25 -12.67 62.23
CA SER A 7 23.33 -11.97 61.31
C SER A 7 23.12 -12.82 60.06
N LEU A 8 21.92 -13.38 59.92
CA LEU A 8 21.48 -14.11 58.72
C LEU A 8 21.02 -13.11 57.64
N LEU A 9 21.89 -12.88 56.65
CA LEU A 9 21.59 -12.01 55.49
C LEU A 9 20.72 -12.79 54.51
N ILE A 10 19.41 -12.54 54.52
CA ILE A 10 18.48 -13.13 53.55
C ILE A 10 18.61 -12.38 52.21
N LEU A 11 19.28 -13.01 51.24
CA LEU A 11 19.43 -12.53 49.88
C LEU A 11 18.14 -12.87 49.11
N THR A 12 17.18 -11.94 49.05
CA THR A 12 15.96 -12.07 48.22
C THR A 12 16.34 -11.88 46.77
N SER A 13 16.48 -12.98 46.04
CA SER A 13 16.62 -12.97 44.57
C SER A 13 15.30 -12.53 43.92
N PHE A 14 15.23 -11.31 43.47
CA PHE A 14 14.14 -10.87 42.58
C PHE A 14 14.29 -11.58 41.23
N VAL A 15 13.56 -12.67 41.02
CA VAL A 15 13.36 -13.26 39.70
C VAL A 15 12.44 -12.30 38.95
N ALA A 16 13.01 -11.36 38.23
CA ALA A 16 12.26 -10.56 37.26
C ALA A 16 11.81 -11.49 36.13
N CYS A 17 10.58 -11.98 36.18
CA CYS A 17 9.93 -12.57 35.01
C CYS A 17 9.97 -11.52 33.90
N LYS A 18 10.82 -11.70 32.88
CA LYS A 18 10.66 -10.98 31.63
C LYS A 18 9.35 -11.44 31.01
N GLU A 19 8.32 -10.62 31.08
CA GLU A 19 7.11 -10.84 30.30
C GLU A 19 7.52 -11.03 28.83
N LYS A 20 7.05 -12.12 28.22
CA LYS A 20 7.24 -12.31 26.78
C LYS A 20 6.57 -11.14 26.06
N PRO A 21 7.25 -10.48 25.11
CA PRO A 21 6.63 -9.39 24.36
C PRO A 21 5.32 -9.91 23.77
N GLN A 22 4.26 -9.16 24.01
CA GLN A 22 2.94 -9.48 23.42
C GLN A 22 3.04 -9.38 21.89
N PRO A 23 2.44 -10.30 21.14
CA PRO A 23 2.43 -10.22 19.69
C PRO A 23 1.75 -8.92 19.25
N LEU A 24 2.29 -8.30 18.19
CA LEU A 24 1.72 -7.08 17.63
C LEU A 24 0.32 -7.34 17.07
N THR A 25 -0.59 -6.40 17.28
CA THR A 25 -1.88 -6.39 16.60
C THR A 25 -1.72 -6.02 15.12
N VAL A 26 -2.69 -6.38 14.28
CA VAL A 26 -2.69 -6.00 12.87
C VAL A 26 -2.60 -4.47 12.69
N GLN A 27 -3.28 -3.71 13.56
CA GLN A 27 -3.23 -2.25 13.54
C GLN A 27 -1.81 -1.73 13.81
N GLN A 28 -1.14 -2.24 14.84
CA GLN A 28 0.23 -1.84 15.17
C GLN A 28 1.22 -2.16 14.05
N ILE A 29 1.03 -3.29 13.34
CA ILE A 29 1.87 -3.67 12.21
C ILE A 29 1.69 -2.68 11.06
N VAL A 30 0.45 -2.35 10.71
CA VAL A 30 0.13 -1.41 9.64
C VAL A 30 0.58 0.01 9.99
N ASP A 31 0.37 0.46 11.23
CA ASP A 31 0.84 1.78 11.69
C ASP A 31 2.35 1.93 11.54
N GLN A 32 3.11 0.89 11.92
CA GLN A 32 4.56 0.89 11.73
C GLN A 32 4.94 0.89 10.24
N ALA A 33 4.20 0.16 9.39
CA ALA A 33 4.46 0.17 7.95
C ALA A 33 4.23 1.55 7.34
N ILE A 34 3.15 2.23 7.73
CA ILE A 34 2.86 3.60 7.27
C ILE A 34 3.95 4.56 7.75
N GLU A 35 4.34 4.48 9.03
CA GLU A 35 5.39 5.34 9.59
C GLU A 35 6.74 5.15 8.87
N LYS A 36 7.14 3.91 8.60
CA LYS A 36 8.38 3.59 7.87
C LYS A 36 8.35 4.04 6.41
N ALA A 37 7.18 4.20 5.81
CA ALA A 37 7.03 4.66 4.44
C ALA A 37 6.99 6.19 4.29
N GLY A 38 6.86 6.95 5.39
CA GLY A 38 6.81 8.42 5.37
C GLY A 38 5.79 9.03 6.32
N GLY A 39 4.90 8.20 6.90
CA GLY A 39 3.97 8.63 7.94
C GLY A 39 3.15 9.87 7.55
N ASN A 40 3.10 10.84 8.43
CA ASN A 40 2.33 12.08 8.25
C ASN A 40 2.83 12.99 7.12
N LEU A 41 3.98 12.70 6.50
CA LEU A 41 4.43 13.48 5.35
C LEU A 41 3.47 13.36 4.17
N TYR A 42 2.80 12.21 4.01
CA TYR A 42 1.78 12.04 2.97
C TYR A 42 0.60 13.01 3.09
N GLU A 43 0.24 13.44 4.30
CA GLU A 43 -0.89 14.35 4.54
C GLU A 43 -0.66 15.77 4.03
N LYS A 44 0.58 16.11 3.72
CA LYS A 44 1.00 17.43 3.27
C LYS A 44 1.99 17.36 2.11
N ALA A 45 1.87 16.33 1.28
CA ALA A 45 2.73 16.13 0.14
C ALA A 45 2.08 16.55 -1.18
N HIS A 46 2.89 17.14 -2.05
CA HIS A 46 2.64 17.19 -3.48
C HIS A 46 3.63 16.24 -4.14
N ILE A 47 3.10 15.24 -4.84
CA ILE A 47 3.88 14.17 -5.46
C ILE A 47 3.56 14.12 -6.95
N GLU A 48 4.59 14.10 -7.78
CA GLU A 48 4.47 13.95 -9.23
C GLU A 48 5.33 12.77 -9.68
N PHE A 49 4.87 12.06 -10.68
CA PHE A 49 5.62 11.00 -11.35
C PHE A 49 5.06 10.70 -12.73
N ASP A 50 5.87 10.10 -13.58
CA ASP A 50 5.46 9.60 -14.88
C ASP A 50 5.30 8.07 -14.83
N PHE A 51 4.22 7.57 -15.38
CA PHE A 51 4.00 6.15 -15.59
C PHE A 51 3.45 5.91 -17.01
N ARG A 52 4.17 5.15 -17.84
CA ARG A 52 3.79 4.82 -19.22
C ARG A 52 3.48 6.03 -20.10
N LYS A 53 4.11 7.09 -20.13
CA LYS A 53 3.82 8.33 -20.90
C LYS A 53 2.63 9.14 -20.36
N ILE A 54 2.14 8.83 -19.19
CA ILE A 54 1.09 9.59 -18.49
C ILE A 54 1.74 10.25 -17.29
N HIS A 55 1.47 11.53 -17.10
CA HIS A 55 1.93 12.29 -15.96
C HIS A 55 0.87 12.27 -14.88
N TYR A 56 1.26 11.88 -13.66
CA TYR A 56 0.39 11.80 -12.48
C TYR A 56 0.84 12.81 -11.45
N LEU A 57 -0.14 13.49 -10.84
CA LEU A 57 0.09 14.45 -9.78
C LEU A 57 -0.86 14.14 -8.63
N SER A 58 -0.39 14.34 -7.41
CA SER A 58 -1.28 14.37 -6.25
C SER A 58 -0.90 15.50 -5.32
N THR A 59 -1.91 16.07 -4.69
CA THR A 59 -1.75 17.05 -3.61
C THR A 59 -2.62 16.64 -2.46
N ARG A 60 -2.06 16.64 -1.25
CA ARG A 60 -2.81 16.39 -0.01
C ARG A 60 -2.58 17.52 0.98
N GLN A 61 -3.67 17.90 1.68
CA GLN A 61 -3.67 18.81 2.83
C GLN A 61 -4.66 18.24 3.86
N GLY A 62 -4.15 17.39 4.75
CA GLY A 62 -4.99 16.63 5.68
C GLY A 62 -5.97 15.73 4.94
N SER A 63 -7.27 15.92 5.17
CA SER A 63 -8.34 15.13 4.53
C SER A 63 -8.68 15.57 3.09
N LYS A 64 -8.18 16.72 2.63
CA LYS A 64 -8.38 17.17 1.26
C LYS A 64 -7.34 16.56 0.35
N TYR A 65 -7.76 16.09 -0.82
CA TYR A 65 -6.86 15.58 -1.84
C TYR A 65 -7.28 15.98 -3.25
N SER A 66 -6.30 16.04 -4.14
CA SER A 66 -6.46 16.03 -5.59
C SER A 66 -5.56 14.93 -6.15
N TYR A 67 -6.12 14.02 -6.93
CA TYR A 67 -5.41 13.03 -7.72
C TYR A 67 -5.63 13.34 -9.18
N GLU A 68 -4.56 13.48 -9.93
CA GLU A 68 -4.62 13.99 -11.29
C GLU A 68 -3.85 13.08 -12.24
N ARG A 69 -4.29 13.11 -13.49
CA ARG A 69 -3.64 12.42 -14.59
C ARG A 69 -3.66 13.31 -15.83
N VAL A 70 -2.50 13.54 -16.44
CA VAL A 70 -2.36 14.34 -17.66
C VAL A 70 -1.76 13.47 -18.75
N GLN A 71 -2.40 13.43 -19.91
CA GLN A 71 -1.93 12.69 -21.08
C GLN A 71 -2.32 13.40 -22.37
N THR A 72 -1.65 13.05 -23.47
CA THR A 72 -2.02 13.48 -24.82
C THR A 72 -2.66 12.31 -25.54
N ASP A 73 -3.82 12.50 -26.12
CA ASP A 73 -4.49 11.46 -26.91
C ASP A 73 -3.88 11.32 -28.33
N SER A 74 -4.37 10.33 -29.09
CA SER A 74 -3.89 10.06 -30.46
C SER A 74 -4.14 11.19 -31.46
N THR A 75 -5.00 12.16 -31.11
CA THR A 75 -5.30 13.34 -31.95
C THR A 75 -4.54 14.58 -31.51
N GLY A 76 -3.66 14.47 -30.50
CA GLY A 76 -2.84 15.58 -29.99
C GLY A 76 -3.56 16.44 -28.94
N ARG A 77 -4.76 16.06 -28.47
CA ARG A 77 -5.46 16.81 -27.42
C ARG A 77 -4.91 16.48 -26.05
N LYS A 78 -4.69 17.50 -25.24
CA LYS A 78 -4.35 17.34 -23.82
C LYS A 78 -5.61 16.89 -23.06
N ILE A 79 -5.56 15.75 -22.43
CA ILE A 79 -6.58 15.25 -21.51
C ILE A 79 -6.04 15.41 -20.09
N HIS A 80 -6.79 16.09 -19.23
CA HIS A 80 -6.46 16.27 -17.83
C HIS A 80 -7.65 15.82 -16.99
N ASP A 81 -7.46 14.74 -16.25
CA ASP A 81 -8.42 14.16 -15.32
C ASP A 81 -8.06 14.57 -13.89
N VAL A 82 -9.05 15.01 -13.14
CA VAL A 82 -8.90 15.48 -11.74
C VAL A 82 -9.93 14.78 -10.87
N LEU A 83 -9.48 14.06 -9.87
CA LEU A 83 -10.30 13.40 -8.85
C LEU A 83 -10.04 14.05 -7.49
N THR A 84 -11.10 14.57 -6.88
CA THR A 84 -11.03 15.23 -5.57
C THR A 84 -12.11 14.71 -4.62
N ASN A 85 -12.15 15.22 -3.40
CA ASN A 85 -13.26 15.00 -2.46
C ASN A 85 -14.63 15.45 -2.99
N LYS A 86 -14.68 16.26 -4.09
CA LYS A 86 -15.92 16.73 -4.71
C LYS A 86 -16.38 15.87 -5.88
N GLY A 87 -15.56 14.92 -6.31
CA GLY A 87 -15.81 14.05 -7.45
C GLY A 87 -14.80 14.23 -8.57
N PHE A 88 -15.17 13.71 -9.74
CA PHE A 88 -14.32 13.66 -10.93
C PHE A 88 -14.65 14.76 -11.91
N GLU A 89 -13.62 15.39 -12.47
CA GLU A 89 -13.70 16.36 -13.57
C GLU A 89 -12.70 15.99 -14.66
N ARG A 90 -13.07 16.24 -15.93
CA ARG A 90 -12.19 16.10 -17.09
C ARG A 90 -12.08 17.39 -17.84
N PHE A 91 -10.86 17.74 -18.19
CA PHE A 91 -10.56 18.87 -19.07
C PHE A 91 -9.93 18.35 -20.38
N ILE A 92 -10.36 18.94 -21.51
CA ILE A 92 -9.75 18.72 -22.82
C ILE A 92 -9.24 20.06 -23.34
N ASN A 93 -7.92 20.17 -23.59
CA ASN A 93 -7.26 21.43 -23.93
C ASN A 93 -7.64 22.55 -22.95
N ASP A 94 -7.56 22.24 -21.65
CA ASP A 94 -7.87 23.10 -20.50
C ASP A 94 -9.35 23.59 -20.42
N SER A 95 -10.25 23.02 -21.22
CA SER A 95 -11.69 23.29 -21.16
C SER A 95 -12.42 22.15 -20.46
N LEU A 96 -13.21 22.46 -19.42
CA LEU A 96 -14.06 21.49 -18.72
C LEU A 96 -15.06 20.85 -19.69
N VAL A 97 -15.14 19.52 -19.67
CA VAL A 97 -16.09 18.77 -20.52
C VAL A 97 -17.03 17.95 -19.66
N GLN A 98 -18.28 17.86 -20.12
CA GLN A 98 -19.27 16.97 -19.49
C GLN A 98 -18.93 15.51 -19.82
N VAL A 99 -18.84 14.69 -18.79
CA VAL A 99 -18.65 13.24 -18.92
C VAL A 99 -19.87 12.56 -18.33
N VAL A 100 -20.43 11.57 -19.03
CA VAL A 100 -21.57 10.79 -18.50
C VAL A 100 -21.12 10.00 -17.28
N ASP A 101 -21.99 9.86 -16.27
CA ASP A 101 -21.65 9.33 -14.94
C ASP A 101 -20.94 7.97 -14.98
N SER A 102 -21.40 7.05 -15.84
CA SER A 102 -20.77 5.72 -15.98
C SER A 102 -19.33 5.78 -16.48
N MET A 103 -18.99 6.76 -17.33
CA MET A 103 -17.63 6.98 -17.80
C MET A 103 -16.79 7.78 -16.78
N ALA A 104 -17.43 8.73 -16.08
CA ALA A 104 -16.78 9.48 -15.00
C ALA A 104 -16.27 8.54 -13.91
N ASN A 105 -17.10 7.58 -13.48
CA ASN A 105 -16.69 6.57 -12.49
C ASN A 105 -15.51 5.73 -13.00
N LYS A 106 -15.55 5.22 -14.24
CA LYS A 106 -14.42 4.46 -14.82
C LYS A 106 -13.12 5.26 -14.86
N TYR A 107 -13.20 6.54 -15.23
CA TYR A 107 -12.02 7.40 -15.26
C TYR A 107 -11.52 7.72 -13.86
N ALA A 108 -12.43 8.00 -12.90
CA ALA A 108 -12.09 8.22 -11.50
C ALA A 108 -11.35 7.02 -10.91
N ASN A 109 -11.88 5.80 -11.10
CA ASN A 109 -11.27 4.56 -10.63
C ASN A 109 -9.89 4.33 -11.25
N SER A 110 -9.76 4.60 -12.56
CA SER A 110 -8.47 4.50 -13.25
C SER A 110 -7.42 5.50 -12.73
N VAL A 111 -7.82 6.71 -12.34
CA VAL A 111 -6.92 7.68 -11.68
C VAL A 111 -6.58 7.20 -10.27
N ASN A 112 -7.61 6.84 -9.49
CA ASN A 112 -7.44 6.42 -8.11
C ASN A 112 -6.52 5.21 -7.96
N SER A 113 -6.67 4.19 -8.81
CA SER A 113 -5.92 2.94 -8.70
C SER A 113 -4.41 3.15 -8.85
N VAL A 114 -3.96 4.03 -9.74
CA VAL A 114 -2.53 4.32 -9.91
C VAL A 114 -1.96 5.01 -8.67
N HIS A 115 -2.67 6.02 -8.14
CA HIS A 115 -2.27 6.71 -6.92
C HIS A 115 -2.30 5.78 -5.69
N TYR A 116 -3.33 4.92 -5.57
CA TYR A 116 -3.41 3.93 -4.49
C TYR A 116 -2.15 3.06 -4.41
N PHE A 117 -1.76 2.45 -5.53
CA PHE A 117 -0.58 1.59 -5.56
C PHE A 117 0.73 2.36 -5.38
N ALA A 118 0.83 3.59 -5.87
CA ALA A 118 2.02 4.42 -5.73
C ALA A 118 2.29 4.84 -4.28
N TYR A 119 1.23 4.97 -3.46
CA TYR A 119 1.32 5.50 -2.10
C TYR A 119 1.21 4.45 -0.99
N LEU A 120 1.16 3.17 -1.34
CA LEU A 120 1.17 2.12 -0.34
C LEU A 120 2.37 2.24 0.61
N PRO A 121 2.16 2.06 1.91
CA PRO A 121 0.92 1.59 2.58
C PRO A 121 0.02 2.71 3.15
N TYR A 122 0.19 3.96 2.78
CA TYR A 122 -0.46 5.12 3.43
C TYR A 122 -1.98 4.95 3.58
N GLY A 123 -2.70 4.53 2.52
CA GLY A 123 -4.17 4.39 2.54
C GLY A 123 -4.70 3.22 3.37
N LEU A 124 -3.84 2.36 3.96
CA LEU A 124 -4.30 1.18 4.71
C LEU A 124 -5.01 1.51 6.04
N ASN A 125 -5.01 2.77 6.47
CA ASN A 125 -5.76 3.24 7.64
C ASN A 125 -7.03 4.01 7.29
N ASP A 126 -7.43 4.07 6.02
CA ASP A 126 -8.68 4.70 5.63
C ASP A 126 -9.88 3.96 6.22
N LYS A 127 -10.97 4.70 6.47
CA LYS A 127 -12.15 4.19 7.21
C LYS A 127 -12.82 2.99 6.53
N ALA A 128 -12.74 2.90 5.21
CA ALA A 128 -13.30 1.81 4.43
C ALA A 128 -12.46 0.53 4.48
N VAL A 129 -11.24 0.57 5.05
CA VAL A 129 -10.27 -0.53 5.02
C VAL A 129 -10.42 -1.45 6.22
N HIS A 130 -10.71 -2.73 5.97
CA HIS A 130 -10.69 -3.79 6.95
C HIS A 130 -9.40 -4.60 6.85
N LYS A 131 -8.78 -4.87 7.98
CA LYS A 131 -7.48 -5.55 8.07
C LYS A 131 -7.58 -6.78 8.94
N LYS A 132 -7.03 -7.91 8.48
CA LYS A 132 -6.97 -9.16 9.23
C LYS A 132 -5.57 -9.76 9.13
N LEU A 133 -4.92 -9.96 10.27
CA LEU A 133 -3.65 -10.69 10.32
C LEU A 133 -3.91 -12.18 10.08
N LEU A 134 -3.35 -12.72 9.00
CA LEU A 134 -3.45 -14.15 8.66
C LEU A 134 -2.34 -14.99 9.31
N GLY A 135 -1.29 -14.34 9.81
CA GLY A 135 -0.15 -14.98 10.45
C GLY A 135 1.19 -14.57 9.83
N GLU A 136 2.18 -15.43 9.97
CA GLU A 136 3.52 -15.20 9.45
C GLU A 136 3.80 -16.14 8.27
N LYS A 137 4.49 -15.61 7.26
CA LYS A 137 4.90 -16.34 6.06
C LYS A 137 6.35 -16.06 5.74
N THR A 138 7.01 -17.03 5.11
CA THR A 138 8.38 -16.86 4.63
C THR A 138 8.37 -16.78 3.10
N ILE A 139 9.03 -15.77 2.54
CA ILE A 139 9.27 -15.61 1.10
C ILE A 139 10.74 -15.25 0.93
N LYS A 140 11.45 -15.96 0.06
CA LYS A 140 12.88 -15.78 -0.23
C LYS A 140 13.73 -15.69 1.07
N GLY A 141 13.41 -16.54 2.06
CA GLY A 141 14.14 -16.65 3.32
C GLY A 141 13.90 -15.53 4.33
N LYS A 142 13.00 -14.58 4.05
CA LYS A 142 12.60 -13.52 4.99
C LYS A 142 11.21 -13.79 5.53
N THR A 143 10.97 -13.40 6.79
CA THR A 143 9.68 -13.56 7.45
C THR A 143 8.85 -12.30 7.36
N TYR A 144 7.57 -12.47 7.06
CA TYR A 144 6.58 -11.41 6.84
C TYR A 144 5.34 -11.63 7.67
N TYR A 145 4.70 -10.56 8.10
CA TYR A 145 3.29 -10.57 8.48
C TYR A 145 2.45 -10.60 7.20
N GLN A 146 1.60 -11.61 7.05
CA GLN A 146 0.62 -11.67 5.96
C GLN A 146 -0.68 -11.06 6.45
N ILE A 147 -1.15 -10.01 5.76
CA ILE A 147 -2.35 -9.27 6.12
C ILE A 147 -3.32 -9.29 4.96
N GLU A 148 -4.55 -9.73 5.22
CA GLU A 148 -5.69 -9.58 4.33
C GLU A 148 -6.29 -8.19 4.51
N VAL A 149 -6.60 -7.55 3.39
CA VAL A 149 -7.28 -6.26 3.33
C VAL A 149 -8.49 -6.37 2.41
N THR A 150 -9.63 -5.93 2.92
CA THR A 150 -10.90 -5.81 2.20
C THR A 150 -11.48 -4.42 2.43
N PHE A 151 -12.52 -4.05 1.69
CA PHE A 151 -13.11 -2.72 1.75
C PHE A 151 -14.60 -2.81 2.06
N SER A 152 -15.13 -1.82 2.77
CA SER A 152 -16.57 -1.65 2.92
C SER A 152 -17.17 -1.23 1.59
N GLU A 153 -18.40 -1.64 1.30
CA GLU A 153 -19.18 -1.14 0.17
C GLU A 153 -19.36 0.40 0.27
N GLU A 154 -19.63 0.89 1.46
CA GLU A 154 -19.68 2.33 1.74
C GLU A 154 -18.27 2.92 1.78
N ASN A 155 -17.96 3.84 0.87
CA ASN A 155 -16.67 4.52 0.68
C ASN A 155 -15.50 3.62 0.21
N GLY A 156 -15.75 2.34 -0.14
CA GLY A 156 -14.73 1.42 -0.67
C GLY A 156 -14.47 1.57 -2.18
N GLY A 157 -15.30 2.35 -2.88
CA GLY A 157 -15.23 2.50 -4.33
C GLY A 157 -15.90 1.35 -5.08
N ASP A 158 -15.86 1.37 -6.41
CA ASP A 158 -16.48 0.34 -7.25
C ASP A 158 -15.82 -1.03 -7.11
N ASP A 159 -14.52 -1.05 -6.76
CA ASP A 159 -13.71 -2.26 -6.58
C ASP A 159 -13.71 -2.78 -5.13
N HIS A 160 -14.72 -2.40 -4.30
CA HIS A 160 -14.82 -2.78 -2.89
C HIS A 160 -14.86 -4.30 -2.64
N SER A 161 -15.27 -5.09 -3.65
CA SER A 161 -15.30 -6.55 -3.58
C SER A 161 -13.92 -7.21 -3.75
N ASP A 162 -12.90 -6.44 -4.11
CA ASP A 162 -11.54 -6.95 -4.28
C ASP A 162 -10.92 -7.35 -2.94
N VAL A 163 -10.10 -8.39 -2.98
CA VAL A 163 -9.36 -8.88 -1.81
C VAL A 163 -7.88 -8.69 -2.03
N PHE A 164 -7.22 -8.06 -1.07
CA PHE A 164 -5.78 -7.81 -1.13
C PHE A 164 -5.04 -8.62 -0.06
N LEU A 165 -3.84 -9.05 -0.37
CA LEU A 165 -2.87 -9.60 0.58
C LEU A 165 -1.61 -8.74 0.57
N TYR A 166 -1.13 -8.38 1.75
CA TYR A 166 0.12 -7.64 1.93
C TYR A 166 1.10 -8.48 2.75
N TRP A 167 2.36 -8.48 2.33
CA TRP A 167 3.46 -9.05 3.11
C TRP A 167 4.33 -7.92 3.63
N ILE A 168 4.19 -7.66 4.93
CA ILE A 168 4.95 -6.64 5.65
C ILE A 168 6.14 -7.32 6.33
N ASN A 169 7.33 -6.93 5.98
CA ASN A 169 8.57 -7.51 6.51
C ASN A 169 8.66 -7.31 8.02
N LYS A 170 8.95 -8.37 8.77
CA LYS A 170 8.98 -8.33 10.24
C LYS A 170 10.11 -7.50 10.84
N GLU A 171 11.20 -7.33 10.12
CA GLU A 171 12.38 -6.59 10.59
C GLU A 171 12.28 -5.09 10.23
N THR A 172 11.83 -4.79 9.02
CA THR A 172 11.84 -3.43 8.47
C THR A 172 10.49 -2.74 8.52
N PHE A 173 9.39 -3.49 8.68
CA PHE A 173 8.00 -3.03 8.54
C PHE A 173 7.68 -2.43 7.17
N LEU A 174 8.44 -2.77 6.14
CA LEU A 174 8.16 -2.35 4.77
C LEU A 174 7.28 -3.37 4.07
N VAL A 175 6.38 -2.89 3.21
CA VAL A 175 5.63 -3.73 2.27
C VAL A 175 6.59 -4.12 1.13
N ASP A 176 6.96 -5.40 1.05
CA ASP A 176 7.83 -5.91 0.01
C ASP A 176 7.04 -6.63 -1.09
N TYR A 177 5.88 -7.21 -0.72
CA TYR A 177 4.99 -7.90 -1.67
C TYR A 177 3.54 -7.55 -1.40
N LEU A 178 2.73 -7.61 -2.45
CA LEU A 178 1.28 -7.59 -2.36
C LEU A 178 0.66 -8.46 -3.43
N ALA A 179 -0.55 -8.93 -3.20
CA ALA A 179 -1.37 -9.59 -4.19
C ALA A 179 -2.80 -9.07 -4.12
N TYR A 180 -3.54 -9.22 -5.21
CA TYR A 180 -4.97 -8.91 -5.21
C TYR A 180 -5.73 -9.80 -6.16
N LEU A 181 -6.93 -10.15 -5.72
CA LEU A 181 -7.98 -10.79 -6.48
C LEU A 181 -9.01 -9.72 -6.82
N TYR A 182 -9.20 -9.43 -8.10
CA TYR A 182 -10.11 -8.38 -8.56
C TYR A 182 -11.22 -8.97 -9.43
N HIS A 183 -12.37 -8.28 -9.45
CA HIS A 183 -13.60 -8.77 -10.08
C HIS A 183 -14.06 -7.90 -11.27
N THR A 184 -13.43 -6.75 -11.49
CA THR A 184 -13.74 -5.88 -12.64
C THR A 184 -13.29 -6.51 -13.95
N ASP A 185 -13.98 -6.20 -15.05
CA ASP A 185 -13.80 -6.78 -16.39
C ASP A 185 -13.96 -8.31 -16.35
N GLU A 186 -12.93 -9.07 -16.67
CA GLU A 186 -12.95 -10.54 -16.61
C GLU A 186 -12.43 -11.08 -15.27
N GLY A 187 -12.07 -10.18 -14.35
CA GLY A 187 -11.45 -10.54 -13.08
C GLY A 187 -10.02 -11.07 -13.22
N GLY A 188 -9.46 -11.55 -12.11
CA GLY A 188 -8.16 -12.20 -12.13
C GLY A 188 -7.33 -11.97 -10.88
N ILE A 189 -6.12 -12.53 -10.88
CA ILE A 189 -5.18 -12.48 -9.77
C ILE A 189 -3.89 -11.81 -10.23
N ARG A 190 -3.35 -10.94 -9.40
CA ARG A 190 -2.03 -10.34 -9.59
C ARG A 190 -1.21 -10.48 -8.32
N PHE A 191 0.10 -10.62 -8.50
CA PHE A 191 1.08 -10.56 -7.43
C PHE A 191 2.14 -9.52 -7.79
N ARG A 192 2.54 -8.69 -6.83
CA ARG A 192 3.54 -7.65 -7.05
C ARG A 192 4.71 -7.80 -6.08
N GLU A 193 5.92 -7.77 -6.62
CA GLU A 193 7.17 -7.67 -5.87
C GLU A 193 7.68 -6.24 -5.95
N ALA A 194 7.86 -5.59 -4.80
CA ALA A 194 8.46 -4.26 -4.73
C ALA A 194 9.95 -4.33 -5.07
N PHE A 195 10.40 -3.43 -5.94
CA PHE A 195 11.82 -3.27 -6.25
C PHE A 195 12.17 -1.79 -6.39
N ASN A 196 13.47 -1.48 -6.57
CA ASN A 196 13.96 -0.11 -6.73
C ASN A 196 13.42 0.87 -5.67
N PRO A 197 13.54 0.54 -4.35
CA PRO A 197 13.05 1.41 -3.30
C PRO A 197 13.87 2.70 -3.24
N ARG A 198 13.16 3.83 -3.11
CA ARG A 198 13.78 5.15 -2.96
C ARG A 198 12.99 6.02 -2.00
N ALA A 199 13.69 6.88 -1.27
CA ALA A 199 13.07 7.90 -0.43
C ALA A 199 13.27 9.26 -1.09
N VAL A 200 12.17 9.96 -1.37
CA VAL A 200 12.18 11.31 -1.92
C VAL A 200 11.52 12.22 -0.90
N ASN A 201 12.30 13.15 -0.35
CA ASN A 201 11.88 14.04 0.74
C ASN A 201 11.15 13.33 1.90
N GLY A 202 11.67 12.15 2.30
CA GLY A 202 11.17 11.37 3.43
C GLY A 202 10.01 10.42 3.09
N ILE A 203 9.47 10.45 1.88
CA ILE A 203 8.43 9.52 1.42
C ILE A 203 9.08 8.39 0.63
N ARG A 204 8.80 7.14 1.03
CA ARG A 204 9.26 5.94 0.34
C ARG A 204 8.35 5.64 -0.84
N LEU A 205 8.97 5.48 -2.01
CA LEU A 205 8.32 5.01 -3.22
C LEU A 205 9.06 3.76 -3.73
N VAL A 206 8.32 2.89 -4.40
CA VAL A 206 8.84 1.67 -5.00
C VAL A 206 8.28 1.51 -6.40
N ASP A 207 8.96 0.69 -7.18
CA ASP A 207 8.47 0.14 -8.42
C ASP A 207 8.01 -1.30 -8.18
N TYR A 208 7.24 -1.89 -9.10
CA TYR A 208 6.72 -3.24 -8.92
C TYR A 208 6.99 -4.11 -10.14
N LYS A 209 7.48 -5.33 -9.90
CA LYS A 209 7.34 -6.43 -10.85
C LYS A 209 5.95 -7.02 -10.69
N ASN A 210 5.20 -7.10 -11.78
CA ASN A 210 3.81 -7.53 -11.79
C ASN A 210 3.71 -8.91 -12.39
N TYR A 211 3.19 -9.86 -11.61
CA TYR A 211 3.06 -11.26 -11.96
C TYR A 211 1.59 -11.69 -11.98
N LYS A 212 1.32 -12.78 -12.71
CA LYS A 212 0.06 -13.55 -12.62
C LYS A 212 0.36 -15.04 -12.39
N PRO A 213 -0.57 -15.82 -11.83
CA PRO A 213 -0.45 -17.27 -11.82
C PRO A 213 -0.57 -17.84 -13.26
N PHE A 214 0.01 -19.02 -13.49
CA PHE A 214 -0.15 -19.73 -14.77
C PHE A 214 -1.58 -20.24 -14.99
N SER A 215 -2.34 -20.45 -13.92
CA SER A 215 -3.75 -20.82 -13.92
C SER A 215 -4.46 -19.99 -12.85
N GLU A 216 -5.71 -19.60 -13.10
CA GLU A 216 -6.53 -18.91 -12.11
C GLU A 216 -7.18 -19.86 -11.09
N ASP A 217 -7.15 -21.19 -11.36
CA ASP A 217 -7.58 -22.21 -10.41
C ASP A 217 -6.50 -22.48 -9.36
N ILE A 218 -6.33 -21.52 -8.45
CA ILE A 218 -5.38 -21.57 -7.34
C ILE A 218 -6.06 -21.13 -6.04
N ASP A 219 -5.53 -21.56 -4.91
CA ASP A 219 -5.82 -20.92 -3.63
C ASP A 219 -5.09 -19.57 -3.58
N PHE A 220 -5.85 -18.47 -3.65
CA PHE A 220 -5.32 -17.11 -3.61
C PHE A 220 -4.45 -16.84 -2.38
N TYR A 221 -4.77 -17.44 -1.24
CA TYR A 221 -4.02 -17.25 0.01
C TYR A 221 -2.64 -17.91 0.00
N GLN A 222 -2.36 -18.79 -0.97
CA GLN A 222 -1.06 -19.45 -1.18
C GLN A 222 -0.23 -18.80 -2.29
N ILE A 223 -0.65 -17.68 -2.84
CA ILE A 223 0.04 -17.04 -3.97
C ILE A 223 1.49 -16.64 -3.65
N GLY A 224 1.79 -16.32 -2.38
CA GLY A 224 3.16 -16.04 -1.94
C GLY A 224 4.08 -17.24 -2.02
N GLU A 225 3.58 -18.43 -1.68
CA GLU A 225 4.28 -19.71 -1.80
C GLU A 225 4.48 -20.11 -3.28
N LEU A 226 3.48 -19.81 -4.12
CA LEU A 226 3.62 -20.02 -5.57
C LEU A 226 4.70 -19.09 -6.17
N PHE A 227 4.77 -17.85 -5.71
CA PHE A 227 5.82 -16.93 -6.11
C PHE A 227 7.21 -17.44 -5.69
N ASP A 228 7.37 -17.85 -4.43
CA ASP A 228 8.63 -18.38 -3.90
C ASP A 228 9.09 -19.63 -4.65
N ALA A 229 8.15 -20.46 -5.09
CA ALA A 229 8.38 -21.65 -5.90
C ALA A 229 8.61 -21.37 -7.41
N GLY A 230 8.60 -20.09 -7.85
CA GLY A 230 8.75 -19.72 -9.26
C GLY A 230 7.58 -20.13 -10.16
N LYS A 231 6.36 -20.24 -9.59
CA LYS A 231 5.13 -20.65 -10.29
C LYS A 231 4.23 -19.49 -10.72
N LEU A 232 4.79 -18.30 -10.83
CA LEU A 232 4.11 -17.12 -11.37
C LEU A 232 4.83 -16.61 -12.63
N GLU A 233 4.07 -16.11 -13.59
CA GLU A 233 4.55 -15.48 -14.82
C GLU A 233 4.75 -13.97 -14.61
N LEU A 234 5.92 -13.45 -14.96
CA LEU A 234 6.17 -12.00 -14.99
C LEU A 234 5.45 -11.40 -16.20
N LEU A 235 4.48 -10.51 -15.95
CA LEU A 235 3.73 -9.81 -16.98
C LEU A 235 4.38 -8.49 -17.41
N SER A 236 4.88 -7.72 -16.45
CA SER A 236 5.41 -6.37 -16.70
C SER A 236 6.16 -5.83 -15.49
N GLU A 237 6.93 -4.78 -15.72
CA GLU A 237 7.44 -3.90 -14.69
C GLU A 237 6.61 -2.61 -14.66
N ILE A 238 6.28 -2.15 -13.46
CA ILE A 238 5.57 -0.91 -13.17
C ILE A 238 6.61 0.03 -12.57
N VAL A 239 7.12 0.95 -13.37
CA VAL A 239 8.17 1.88 -13.01
C VAL A 239 7.59 3.29 -12.96
N ASN A 240 7.77 3.96 -11.83
CA ASN A 240 7.42 5.37 -11.66
C ASN A 240 8.68 6.21 -11.95
N GLU A 241 8.68 6.92 -13.08
CA GLU A 241 9.79 7.75 -13.53
C GLU A 241 9.62 9.20 -13.08
N ASN A 242 10.71 9.98 -13.09
CA ASN A 242 10.72 11.43 -12.82
C ASN A 242 10.01 11.82 -11.50
N VAL A 243 10.11 10.97 -10.48
CA VAL A 243 9.41 11.19 -9.21
C VAL A 243 9.92 12.44 -8.50
N THR A 244 9.00 13.35 -8.17
CA THR A 244 9.25 14.49 -7.30
C THR A 244 8.31 14.50 -6.11
N VAL A 245 8.77 14.95 -4.97
CA VAL A 245 7.98 15.14 -3.76
C VAL A 245 8.28 16.52 -3.19
N LYS A 246 7.25 17.31 -2.92
CA LYS A 246 7.34 18.58 -2.20
C LYS A 246 6.43 18.49 -0.97
N ILE A 247 6.97 18.79 0.20
CA ILE A 247 6.18 18.90 1.43
C ILE A 247 5.64 20.32 1.49
N VAL A 248 4.32 20.43 1.59
CA VAL A 248 3.61 21.72 1.68
C VAL A 248 3.47 22.06 3.16
N GLU A 249 3.84 23.27 3.54
CA GLU A 249 3.73 23.78 4.92
C GLU A 249 2.28 24.08 5.31
#